data_39e81d072f1dc0cad858d90df08e1de8
#
_entry.id   39e81d072f1dc0cad858d90df08e1de8
#
_cell.length_a   1.000
_cell.length_b   1.000
_cell.length_c   1.000
_cell.angle_alpha   90.00
_cell.angle_beta   90.00
_cell.angle_gamma   90.00
#
_symmetry.space_group_name_H-M   'P 1'
#
loop_
_entity.id
_entity.type
_entity.pdbx_description
1 polymer ?
#
loop_
_entity_poly.entity_id
_entity_poly.type
_entity_poly.pdbx_seq_one_letter_code
_entity_poly.pdbx_strand_id
1 'polypeptide(L)'
;MCGGFDVPVSIAASHSWERQIQSPTGIIWFLVSRWFRRWYERVRQGDTNVGTGTLGGPAPSDTAATAQVIIRPPLAWALAVIAAFALNWLMPLPFVPAAVPAPWLGGAVFVVAIALFAWAIATITRAGSNVPTNMPTTSIVDTGPYRFTRNPIYLGMMLGLVGLAIAFDSLWPLVTLVPFALVIRYGVVAREEAYLERTFGEVYRRYRARVRRWL
;
A
#
# COMPACT_ATOMS: atom_id res chain seq x y z
N MET A 1 59.19 30.49 -2.22
CA MET A 1 57.89 31.20 -2.53
C MET A 1 56.91 30.19 -2.98
N CYS A 2 56.09 29.66 -2.04
CA CYS A 2 55.01 28.70 -2.33
C CYS A 2 53.69 29.44 -2.18
N GLY A 3 53.02 29.65 -3.31
CA GLY A 3 51.68 30.22 -3.33
C GLY A 3 50.64 29.14 -3.12
N GLY A 4 49.92 29.20 -1.99
CA GLY A 4 48.76 28.36 -1.73
C GLY A 4 47.56 28.85 -2.54
N PHE A 5 46.92 27.96 -3.25
CA PHE A 5 45.61 28.18 -3.87
C PHE A 5 44.54 27.77 -2.88
N ASP A 6 43.94 28.73 -2.20
CA ASP A 6 42.68 28.51 -1.46
C ASP A 6 41.53 28.42 -2.44
N VAL A 7 40.91 27.22 -2.53
CA VAL A 7 39.65 27.02 -3.24
C VAL A 7 38.52 27.24 -2.23
N PRO A 8 37.65 28.24 -2.39
CA PRO A 8 36.48 28.36 -1.53
C PRO A 8 35.47 27.24 -1.85
N VAL A 9 35.34 26.28 -0.94
CA VAL A 9 34.24 25.31 -0.96
C VAL A 9 32.93 26.08 -0.71
N SER A 10 32.17 26.25 -1.78
CA SER A 10 30.88 26.92 -1.77
C SER A 10 29.88 26.16 -0.90
N ILE A 11 29.49 26.76 0.24
CA ILE A 11 28.46 26.29 1.19
C ILE A 11 27.03 26.46 0.61
N ALA A 12 26.88 26.58 -0.69
CA ALA A 12 25.56 26.83 -1.33
C ALA A 12 24.70 25.56 -1.54
N ALA A 13 25.23 24.36 -1.25
CA ALA A 13 24.48 23.11 -1.48
C ALA A 13 23.63 22.64 -0.27
N SER A 14 23.77 23.26 0.92
CA SER A 14 23.14 22.77 2.15
C SER A 14 21.72 23.28 2.41
N HIS A 15 21.19 24.23 1.63
CA HIS A 15 19.86 24.82 1.88
C HIS A 15 18.75 24.36 0.93
N SER A 16 19.05 23.50 -0.05
CA SER A 16 18.00 23.05 -1.00
C SER A 16 17.10 21.96 -0.42
N TRP A 17 17.62 21.09 0.43
CA TRP A 17 16.85 20.00 1.05
C TRP A 17 15.92 20.50 2.17
N GLU A 18 16.31 21.53 2.94
CA GLU A 18 15.46 22.11 4.01
C GLU A 18 14.20 22.76 3.45
N ARG A 19 14.28 23.40 2.28
CA ARG A 19 13.10 23.97 1.61
C ARG A 19 12.16 22.90 1.05
N GLN A 20 12.67 21.72 0.73
CA GLN A 20 11.87 20.62 0.21
C GLN A 20 11.04 19.93 1.30
N ILE A 21 11.51 19.96 2.57
CA ILE A 21 10.75 19.43 3.73
C ILE A 21 9.62 20.37 4.15
N GLN A 22 9.75 21.69 3.91
CA GLN A 22 8.72 22.69 4.26
C GLN A 22 7.55 22.72 3.28
N SER A 23 7.61 22.01 2.14
CA SER A 23 6.45 21.86 1.28
C SER A 23 5.46 20.85 1.91
N PRO A 24 4.14 21.05 1.78
CA PRO A 24 3.13 20.10 2.25
C PRO A 24 3.37 18.66 1.75
N THR A 25 3.95 18.54 0.57
CA THR A 25 4.31 17.27 -0.06
C THR A 25 5.52 16.59 0.60
N GLY A 26 6.52 17.36 1.07
CA GLY A 26 7.68 16.85 1.79
C GLY A 26 7.31 16.26 3.15
N ILE A 27 6.39 16.91 3.88
CA ILE A 27 5.88 16.43 5.17
C ILE A 27 5.11 15.13 4.99
N ILE A 28 4.26 15.03 3.98
CA ILE A 28 3.50 13.81 3.67
C ILE A 28 4.47 12.66 3.35
N TRP A 29 5.46 12.89 2.52
CA TRP A 29 6.46 11.88 2.14
C TRP A 29 7.28 11.40 3.37
N PHE A 30 7.68 12.31 4.24
CA PHE A 30 8.42 12.00 5.46
C PHE A 30 7.59 11.17 6.46
N LEU A 31 6.32 11.53 6.66
CA LEU A 31 5.39 10.81 7.55
C LEU A 31 5.10 9.41 7.02
N VAL A 32 4.85 9.26 5.71
CA VAL A 32 4.60 7.98 5.05
C VAL A 32 5.82 7.07 5.14
N SER A 33 7.02 7.57 4.86
CA SER A 33 8.25 6.78 4.93
C SER A 33 8.58 6.28 6.34
N ARG A 34 8.36 7.12 7.37
CA ARG A 34 8.54 6.73 8.79
C ARG A 34 7.49 5.72 9.25
N TRP A 35 6.23 5.91 8.83
CA TRP A 35 5.15 4.99 9.17
C TRP A 35 5.37 3.63 8.52
N PHE A 36 5.72 3.59 7.22
CA PHE A 36 6.00 2.36 6.49
C PHE A 36 7.18 1.59 7.08
N ARG A 37 8.25 2.28 7.49
CA ARG A 37 9.41 1.67 8.16
C ARG A 37 9.02 1.04 9.51
N ARG A 38 8.29 1.77 10.37
CA ARG A 38 7.80 1.25 11.66
C ARG A 38 6.81 0.10 11.50
N TRP A 39 6.00 0.14 10.46
CA TRP A 39 5.08 -0.95 10.14
C TRP A 39 5.84 -2.19 9.68
N TYR A 40 6.81 -2.05 8.78
CA TYR A 40 7.66 -3.15 8.31
C TYR A 40 8.44 -3.81 9.44
N GLU A 41 9.01 -3.03 10.37
CA GLU A 41 9.72 -3.54 11.54
C GLU A 41 8.80 -4.32 12.50
N ARG A 42 7.57 -3.84 12.73
CA ARG A 42 6.58 -4.56 13.55
C ARG A 42 6.12 -5.87 12.94
N VAL A 43 5.91 -5.90 11.63
CA VAL A 43 5.56 -7.14 10.90
C VAL A 43 6.71 -8.14 10.96
N ARG A 44 7.96 -7.67 10.86
CA ARG A 44 9.15 -8.51 10.97
C ARG A 44 9.39 -9.08 12.38
N GLN A 45 9.03 -8.33 13.42
CA GLN A 45 9.19 -8.76 14.82
C GLN A 45 8.05 -9.69 15.31
N GLY A 46 6.90 -9.71 14.64
CA GLY A 46 5.80 -10.64 14.93
C GLY A 46 6.11 -12.10 14.62
N ASP A 47 7.10 -12.37 13.79
CA ASP A 47 7.47 -13.73 13.35
C ASP A 47 8.29 -14.55 14.38
N THR A 48 8.65 -13.98 15.54
CA THR A 48 9.56 -14.65 16.49
C THR A 48 8.88 -15.34 17.69
N ASN A 49 7.53 -15.33 17.77
CA ASN A 49 6.80 -15.92 18.89
C ASN A 49 5.69 -16.89 18.46
N VAL A 50 6.04 -17.94 17.71
CA VAL A 50 5.18 -19.14 17.58
C VAL A 50 5.80 -20.25 18.39
N GLY A 51 5.20 -20.49 19.58
CA GLY A 51 5.55 -21.58 20.47
C GLY A 51 5.42 -22.95 19.78
N THR A 52 6.41 -23.76 19.97
CA THR A 52 6.48 -25.16 19.61
C THR A 52 5.39 -25.98 20.28
N GLY A 53 4.29 -26.24 19.54
CA GLY A 53 3.29 -27.23 19.89
C GLY A 53 3.33 -28.37 18.88
N THR A 54 4.02 -29.44 19.23
CA THR A 54 4.10 -30.69 18.48
C THR A 54 2.77 -31.43 18.43
N LEU A 55 2.14 -31.53 17.26
CA LEU A 55 1.30 -32.69 16.91
C LEU A 55 1.62 -33.05 15.46
N GLY A 56 2.19 -34.26 15.28
CA GLY A 56 2.68 -34.77 14.02
C GLY A 56 1.57 -35.15 13.05
N GLY A 57 1.50 -34.44 11.95
CA GLY A 57 0.91 -34.85 10.68
C GLY A 57 1.86 -34.41 9.57
N PRO A 58 1.88 -35.06 8.38
CA PRO A 58 2.73 -34.64 7.28
C PRO A 58 2.37 -33.21 6.91
N ALA A 59 3.35 -32.28 6.97
CA ALA A 59 3.19 -30.89 6.59
C ALA A 59 2.69 -30.83 5.12
N PRO A 60 1.58 -30.11 4.84
CA PRO A 60 1.21 -29.80 3.46
C PRO A 60 2.39 -29.08 2.81
N SER A 61 2.73 -29.42 1.58
CA SER A 61 3.76 -28.69 0.83
C SER A 61 3.46 -27.19 0.87
N ASP A 62 4.41 -26.36 1.31
CA ASP A 62 4.24 -24.91 1.57
C ASP A 62 3.58 -24.13 0.43
N THR A 63 3.65 -24.62 -0.79
CA THR A 63 3.04 -24.04 -1.99
C THR A 63 1.51 -24.17 -2.05
N ALA A 64 0.92 -25.18 -1.38
CA ALA A 64 -0.54 -25.38 -1.35
C ALA A 64 -1.24 -24.53 -0.27
N ALA A 65 -0.48 -24.03 0.71
CA ALA A 65 -0.99 -23.31 1.88
C ALA A 65 -1.23 -21.80 1.68
N THR A 66 -0.90 -21.25 0.50
CA THR A 66 -0.98 -19.80 0.26
C THR A 66 -1.69 -19.43 -1.05
N ALA A 67 -2.09 -18.18 -1.20
CA ALA A 67 -2.85 -17.69 -2.36
C ALA A 67 -2.04 -17.57 -3.66
N GLN A 68 -0.72 -17.87 -3.67
CA GLN A 68 0.19 -17.81 -4.83
C GLN A 68 -0.03 -16.59 -5.74
N VAL A 69 0.00 -15.38 -5.15
CA VAL A 69 -0.20 -14.13 -5.88
C VAL A 69 0.94 -13.89 -6.88
N ILE A 70 0.64 -13.29 -8.05
CA ILE A 70 1.62 -13.02 -9.11
C ILE A 70 2.66 -11.99 -8.65
N ILE A 71 2.23 -10.99 -7.91
CA ILE A 71 3.08 -9.89 -7.40
C ILE A 71 2.60 -9.48 -6.01
N ARG A 72 3.51 -9.11 -5.14
CA ARG A 72 3.17 -8.56 -3.83
C ARG A 72 2.49 -7.19 -3.99
N PRO A 73 1.28 -6.97 -3.46
CA PRO A 73 0.51 -5.75 -3.67
C PRO A 73 1.27 -4.44 -3.33
N PRO A 74 2.06 -4.36 -2.23
CA PRO A 74 2.84 -3.16 -1.96
C PRO A 74 3.89 -2.85 -3.02
N LEU A 75 4.50 -3.89 -3.63
CA LEU A 75 5.45 -3.71 -4.72
C LEU A 75 4.77 -3.22 -5.99
N ALA A 76 3.60 -3.79 -6.34
CA ALA A 76 2.81 -3.33 -7.49
C ALA A 76 2.40 -1.85 -7.32
N TRP A 77 2.00 -1.46 -6.11
CA TRP A 77 1.65 -0.07 -5.80
C TRP A 77 2.85 0.87 -5.91
N ALA A 78 3.99 0.49 -5.34
CA ALA A 78 5.22 1.27 -5.44
C ALA A 78 5.66 1.47 -6.91
N LEU A 79 5.58 0.43 -7.73
CA LEU A 79 5.86 0.52 -9.17
C LEU A 79 4.89 1.47 -9.89
N ALA A 80 3.59 1.42 -9.57
CA ALA A 80 2.60 2.33 -10.14
C ALA A 80 2.90 3.80 -9.77
N VAL A 81 3.28 4.07 -8.51
CA VAL A 81 3.67 5.41 -8.06
C VAL A 81 4.95 5.88 -8.76
N ILE A 82 6.00 5.05 -8.79
CA ILE A 82 7.27 5.40 -9.45
C ILE A 82 7.01 5.70 -10.94
N ALA A 83 6.25 4.85 -11.62
CA ALA A 83 5.90 5.07 -13.04
C ALA A 83 5.13 6.37 -13.24
N ALA A 84 4.15 6.67 -12.37
CA ALA A 84 3.38 7.91 -12.44
C ALA A 84 4.27 9.16 -12.32
N PHE A 85 5.19 9.18 -11.34
CA PHE A 85 6.08 10.31 -11.15
C PHE A 85 7.15 10.42 -12.25
N ALA A 86 7.67 9.30 -12.76
CA ALA A 86 8.58 9.29 -13.89
C ALA A 86 7.92 9.84 -15.17
N LEU A 87 6.69 9.42 -15.45
CA LEU A 87 5.91 9.94 -16.58
C LEU A 87 5.57 11.42 -16.42
N ASN A 88 5.23 11.84 -15.19
CA ASN A 88 4.97 13.25 -14.91
C ASN A 88 6.22 14.13 -15.09
N TRP A 89 7.40 13.61 -14.78
CA TRP A 89 8.65 14.32 -15.01
C TRP A 89 8.97 14.46 -16.50
N LEU A 90 8.64 13.44 -17.32
CA LEU A 90 8.83 13.48 -18.76
C LEU A 90 7.79 14.35 -19.48
N MET A 91 6.53 14.26 -19.05
CA MET A 91 5.41 14.96 -19.67
C MET A 91 4.37 15.35 -18.60
N PRO A 92 4.47 16.54 -17.99
CA PRO A 92 3.49 17.00 -17.02
C PRO A 92 2.09 17.13 -17.65
N LEU A 93 1.07 16.51 -17.02
CA LEU A 93 -0.32 16.58 -17.44
C LEU A 93 -1.18 17.07 -16.26
N PRO A 94 -1.27 18.40 -16.02
CA PRO A 94 -2.15 18.94 -15.00
C PRO A 94 -3.62 18.76 -15.41
N PHE A 95 -4.52 18.56 -14.44
CA PHE A 95 -5.93 18.32 -14.69
C PHE A 95 -6.86 18.98 -13.66
N VAL A 96 -6.30 19.48 -12.55
CA VAL A 96 -7.08 20.12 -11.50
C VAL A 96 -7.24 21.61 -11.82
N PRO A 97 -8.48 22.17 -11.81
CA PRO A 97 -8.68 23.59 -12.02
C PRO A 97 -7.91 24.45 -11.01
N ALA A 98 -7.33 25.56 -11.45
CA ALA A 98 -6.50 26.43 -10.60
C ALA A 98 -7.23 26.99 -9.37
N ALA A 99 -8.57 27.06 -9.40
CA ALA A 99 -9.38 27.49 -8.26
C ALA A 99 -9.46 26.45 -7.12
N VAL A 100 -9.07 25.19 -7.38
CA VAL A 100 -9.12 24.11 -6.39
C VAL A 100 -7.79 24.04 -5.63
N PRO A 101 -7.79 24.03 -4.29
CA PRO A 101 -6.58 23.88 -3.50
C PRO A 101 -6.08 22.42 -3.55
N ALA A 102 -5.57 22.01 -4.73
CA ALA A 102 -5.22 20.64 -5.07
C ALA A 102 -4.31 19.93 -4.02
N PRO A 103 -3.25 20.56 -3.47
CA PRO A 103 -2.41 19.89 -2.47
C PRO A 103 -3.15 19.50 -1.20
N TRP A 104 -4.06 20.39 -0.73
CA TRP A 104 -4.83 20.14 0.49
C TRP A 104 -5.92 19.09 0.27
N LEU A 105 -6.65 19.20 -0.84
CA LEU A 105 -7.70 18.24 -1.19
C LEU A 105 -7.11 16.85 -1.43
N GLY A 106 -6.07 16.74 -2.25
CA GLY A 106 -5.38 15.48 -2.53
C GLY A 106 -4.72 14.91 -1.29
N GLY A 107 -4.14 15.77 -0.44
CA GLY A 107 -3.59 15.38 0.85
C GLY A 107 -4.66 14.79 1.79
N ALA A 108 -5.84 15.40 1.86
CA ALA A 108 -6.96 14.89 2.65
C ALA A 108 -7.42 13.51 2.13
N VAL A 109 -7.59 13.34 0.81
CA VAL A 109 -7.93 12.05 0.19
C VAL A 109 -6.86 11.00 0.50
N PHE A 110 -5.58 11.37 0.45
CA PHE A 110 -4.48 10.47 0.76
C PHE A 110 -4.46 10.05 2.24
N VAL A 111 -4.76 10.95 3.16
CA VAL A 111 -4.91 10.64 4.60
C VAL A 111 -6.05 9.66 4.83
N VAL A 112 -7.21 9.86 4.16
CA VAL A 112 -8.34 8.91 4.22
C VAL A 112 -7.93 7.54 3.67
N ALA A 113 -7.16 7.50 2.58
CA ALA A 113 -6.63 6.26 2.01
C ALA A 113 -5.72 5.50 3.02
N ILE A 114 -4.81 6.22 3.68
CA ILE A 114 -3.95 5.65 4.73
C ILE A 114 -4.79 5.17 5.93
N ALA A 115 -5.78 5.93 6.35
CA ALA A 115 -6.66 5.56 7.45
C ALA A 115 -7.44 4.27 7.15
N LEU A 116 -8.01 4.16 5.94
CA LEU A 116 -8.69 2.94 5.49
C LEU A 116 -7.74 1.74 5.44
N PHE A 117 -6.54 1.92 4.87
CA PHE A 117 -5.52 0.89 4.79
C PHE A 117 -5.08 0.41 6.18
N ALA A 118 -4.79 1.35 7.09
CA ALA A 118 -4.39 1.05 8.46
C ALA A 118 -5.52 0.37 9.25
N TRP A 119 -6.76 0.81 9.08
CA TRP A 119 -7.93 0.19 9.71
C TRP A 119 -8.13 -1.24 9.24
N ALA A 120 -7.99 -1.49 7.93
CA ALA A 120 -8.10 -2.83 7.37
C ALA A 120 -7.03 -3.78 7.94
N ILE A 121 -5.77 -3.35 7.97
CA ILE A 121 -4.68 -4.14 8.56
C ILE A 121 -4.92 -4.39 10.04
N ALA A 122 -5.25 -3.34 10.82
CA ALA A 122 -5.50 -3.48 12.23
C ALA A 122 -6.66 -4.44 12.53
N THR A 123 -7.67 -4.51 11.65
CA THR A 123 -8.80 -5.44 11.81
C THR A 123 -8.36 -6.89 11.59
N ILE A 124 -7.58 -7.19 10.55
CA ILE A 124 -7.06 -8.54 10.31
C ILE A 124 -6.13 -8.98 11.44
N THR A 125 -5.18 -8.14 11.85
CA THR A 125 -4.22 -8.49 12.90
C THR A 125 -4.89 -8.72 14.25
N ARG A 126 -5.91 -7.93 14.60
CA ARG A 126 -6.69 -8.14 15.82
C ARG A 126 -7.51 -9.44 15.80
N ALA A 127 -7.92 -9.87 14.62
CA ALA A 127 -8.61 -11.15 14.43
C ALA A 127 -7.65 -12.36 14.45
N GLY A 128 -6.35 -12.15 14.67
CA GLY A 128 -5.33 -13.21 14.68
C GLY A 128 -5.05 -13.81 13.30
N SER A 129 -5.48 -13.12 12.22
CA SER A 129 -5.23 -13.60 10.85
C SER A 129 -4.02 -12.89 10.24
N ASN A 130 -3.34 -13.58 9.32
CA ASN A 130 -2.16 -13.05 8.66
C ASN A 130 -2.53 -12.03 7.56
N VAL A 131 -1.81 -10.90 7.54
CA VAL A 131 -1.97 -9.86 6.49
C VAL A 131 -1.20 -10.20 5.21
N PRO A 132 0.04 -10.76 5.28
CA PRO A 132 0.79 -11.07 4.07
C PRO A 132 0.13 -12.16 3.23
N THR A 133 0.03 -11.91 1.92
CA THR A 133 -0.57 -12.85 0.93
C THR A 133 0.20 -14.16 0.75
N ASN A 134 1.40 -14.23 1.29
CA ASN A 134 2.26 -15.43 1.31
C ASN A 134 2.17 -16.23 2.61
N MET A 135 1.28 -15.86 3.54
CA MET A 135 1.04 -16.61 4.77
C MET A 135 -0.37 -17.21 4.77
N PRO A 136 -0.58 -18.37 5.42
CA PRO A 136 -1.91 -18.99 5.52
C PRO A 136 -2.89 -18.06 6.26
N THR A 137 -4.08 -17.88 5.70
CA THR A 137 -5.18 -17.20 6.39
C THR A 137 -5.77 -18.13 7.43
N THR A 138 -5.89 -17.67 8.67
CA THR A 138 -6.35 -18.50 9.80
C THR A 138 -7.86 -18.38 10.05
N SER A 139 -8.49 -17.26 9.63
CA SER A 139 -9.92 -17.02 9.82
C SER A 139 -10.48 -16.05 8.79
N ILE A 140 -11.78 -16.14 8.50
CA ILE A 140 -12.50 -15.16 7.70
C ILE A 140 -12.85 -13.98 8.59
N VAL A 141 -12.37 -12.79 8.22
CA VAL A 141 -12.65 -11.54 8.92
C VAL A 141 -13.78 -10.81 8.20
N ASP A 142 -14.91 -10.61 8.89
CA ASP A 142 -16.11 -9.93 8.35
C ASP A 142 -16.50 -8.68 9.15
N THR A 143 -15.58 -8.17 10.00
CA THR A 143 -15.77 -7.01 10.86
C THR A 143 -15.02 -5.78 10.33
N GLY A 144 -15.22 -4.62 10.96
CA GLY A 144 -14.55 -3.38 10.56
C GLY A 144 -14.85 -3.04 9.10
N PRO A 145 -13.83 -2.66 8.30
CA PRO A 145 -14.01 -2.32 6.89
C PRO A 145 -14.40 -3.52 6.02
N TYR A 146 -14.14 -4.77 6.48
CA TYR A 146 -14.49 -6.00 5.77
C TYR A 146 -15.99 -6.30 5.74
N ARG A 147 -16.79 -5.58 6.53
CA ARG A 147 -18.26 -5.62 6.44
C ARG A 147 -18.83 -4.88 5.22
N PHE A 148 -18.08 -3.95 4.65
CA PHE A 148 -18.50 -3.11 3.52
C PHE A 148 -17.92 -3.57 2.19
N THR A 149 -16.64 -3.98 2.20
CA THR A 149 -15.92 -4.47 1.04
C THR A 149 -15.03 -5.64 1.44
N ARG A 150 -14.86 -6.62 0.55
CA ARG A 150 -13.96 -7.76 0.82
C ARG A 150 -12.48 -7.40 0.64
N ASN A 151 -12.18 -6.24 0.02
CA ASN A 151 -10.82 -5.84 -0.34
C ASN A 151 -10.45 -4.41 0.12
N PRO A 152 -10.65 -4.06 1.41
CA PRO A 152 -10.45 -2.68 1.88
C PRO A 152 -8.99 -2.23 1.80
N ILE A 153 -8.02 -3.14 1.94
CA ILE A 153 -6.58 -2.86 1.78
C ILE A 153 -6.30 -2.33 0.37
N TYR A 154 -6.78 -3.03 -0.66
CA TYR A 154 -6.55 -2.64 -2.06
C TYR A 154 -7.35 -1.39 -2.45
N LEU A 155 -8.55 -1.21 -1.88
CA LEU A 155 -9.32 0.01 -2.04
C LEU A 155 -8.56 1.23 -1.47
N GLY A 156 -7.93 1.08 -0.30
CA GLY A 156 -7.05 2.11 0.27
C GLY A 156 -5.87 2.44 -0.63
N MET A 157 -5.22 1.43 -1.23
CA MET A 157 -4.12 1.64 -2.18
C MET A 157 -4.58 2.39 -3.44
N MET A 158 -5.75 2.04 -4.01
CA MET A 158 -6.32 2.73 -5.17
C MET A 158 -6.67 4.19 -4.83
N LEU A 159 -7.31 4.41 -3.69
CA LEU A 159 -7.64 5.75 -3.20
C LEU A 159 -6.38 6.58 -2.95
N GLY A 160 -5.29 5.95 -2.52
CA GLY A 160 -3.98 6.60 -2.37
C GLY A 160 -3.45 7.15 -3.70
N LEU A 161 -3.56 6.41 -4.81
CA LEU A 161 -3.20 6.91 -6.14
C LEU A 161 -4.08 8.09 -6.57
N VAL A 162 -5.38 8.06 -6.27
CA VAL A 162 -6.29 9.19 -6.53
C VAL A 162 -5.86 10.42 -5.72
N GLY A 163 -5.55 10.25 -4.44
CA GLY A 163 -5.04 11.33 -3.58
C GLY A 163 -3.75 11.95 -4.12
N LEU A 164 -2.80 11.11 -4.57
CA LEU A 164 -1.56 11.57 -5.19
C LEU A 164 -1.82 12.33 -6.51
N ALA A 165 -2.75 11.85 -7.35
CA ALA A 165 -3.12 12.53 -8.59
C ALA A 165 -3.59 13.96 -8.33
N ILE A 166 -4.49 14.14 -7.38
CA ILE A 166 -5.04 15.45 -7.02
C ILE A 166 -3.96 16.30 -6.34
N ALA A 167 -3.21 15.75 -5.37
CA ALA A 167 -2.23 16.52 -4.60
C ALA A 167 -1.09 17.10 -5.44
N PHE A 168 -0.66 16.37 -6.46
CA PHE A 168 0.41 16.77 -7.37
C PHE A 168 -0.10 17.36 -8.70
N ASP A 169 -1.42 17.57 -8.83
CA ASP A 169 -2.04 18.03 -10.07
C ASP A 169 -1.50 17.26 -11.29
N SER A 170 -1.56 15.94 -11.23
CA SER A 170 -0.99 15.06 -12.24
C SER A 170 -1.97 13.96 -12.62
N LEU A 171 -2.26 13.83 -13.91
CA LEU A 171 -3.12 12.78 -14.44
C LEU A 171 -2.47 11.40 -14.38
N TRP A 172 -1.14 11.32 -14.32
CA TRP A 172 -0.41 10.06 -14.42
C TRP A 172 -0.71 9.03 -13.32
N PRO A 173 -0.92 9.39 -12.03
CA PRO A 173 -1.35 8.42 -11.04
C PRO A 173 -2.72 7.80 -11.35
N LEU A 174 -3.64 8.51 -12.03
CA LEU A 174 -4.91 7.95 -12.51
C LEU A 174 -4.69 7.01 -13.70
N VAL A 175 -3.77 7.34 -14.59
CA VAL A 175 -3.41 6.45 -15.70
C VAL A 175 -2.78 5.15 -15.18
N THR A 176 -1.85 5.22 -14.22
CA THR A 176 -1.22 4.03 -13.62
C THR A 176 -2.15 3.26 -12.69
N LEU A 177 -3.21 3.89 -12.16
CA LEU A 177 -4.26 3.22 -11.40
C LEU A 177 -4.95 2.12 -12.19
N VAL A 178 -5.15 2.31 -13.51
CA VAL A 178 -5.84 1.32 -14.37
C VAL A 178 -5.08 -0.01 -14.42
N PRO A 179 -3.80 -0.06 -14.87
CA PRO A 179 -3.04 -1.30 -14.87
C PRO A 179 -2.85 -1.85 -13.44
N PHE A 180 -2.65 -1.01 -12.44
CA PHE A 180 -2.59 -1.44 -11.04
C PHE A 180 -3.88 -2.16 -10.63
N ALA A 181 -5.06 -1.58 -10.89
CA ALA A 181 -6.35 -2.19 -10.56
C ALA A 181 -6.58 -3.54 -11.28
N LEU A 182 -6.14 -3.65 -12.55
CA LEU A 182 -6.22 -4.90 -13.30
C LEU A 182 -5.30 -5.97 -12.70
N VAL A 183 -4.06 -5.62 -12.35
CA VAL A 183 -3.12 -6.54 -11.70
C VAL A 183 -3.65 -7.00 -10.35
N ILE A 184 -4.18 -6.09 -9.52
CA ILE A 184 -4.78 -6.44 -8.23
C ILE A 184 -6.01 -7.33 -8.44
N ARG A 185 -6.91 -6.99 -9.35
CA ARG A 185 -8.14 -7.76 -9.60
C ARG A 185 -7.87 -9.19 -10.05
N TYR A 186 -7.00 -9.37 -11.03
CA TYR A 186 -6.78 -10.68 -11.67
C TYR A 186 -5.56 -11.42 -11.13
N GLY A 187 -4.51 -10.68 -10.76
CA GLY A 187 -3.26 -11.26 -10.28
C GLY A 187 -3.25 -11.56 -8.79
N VAL A 188 -4.10 -10.88 -8.01
CA VAL A 188 -4.12 -11.01 -6.53
C VAL A 188 -5.50 -11.45 -6.05
N VAL A 189 -6.52 -10.59 -6.15
CA VAL A 189 -7.84 -10.83 -5.55
C VAL A 189 -8.51 -12.11 -6.06
N ALA A 190 -8.45 -12.39 -7.37
CA ALA A 190 -9.04 -13.61 -7.91
C ALA A 190 -8.39 -14.88 -7.33
N ARG A 191 -7.07 -14.85 -7.08
CA ARG A 191 -6.32 -15.96 -6.48
C ARG A 191 -6.58 -16.10 -4.99
N GLU A 192 -6.67 -14.98 -4.26
CA GLU A 192 -7.05 -14.95 -2.84
C GLU A 192 -8.46 -15.49 -2.65
N GLU A 193 -9.44 -15.06 -3.46
CA GLU A 193 -10.81 -15.56 -3.38
C GLU A 193 -10.88 -17.08 -3.65
N ALA A 194 -10.16 -17.56 -4.67
CA ALA A 194 -10.10 -18.99 -4.96
C ALA A 194 -9.43 -19.80 -3.82
N TYR A 195 -8.39 -19.24 -3.20
CA TYR A 195 -7.75 -19.83 -2.03
C TYR A 195 -8.70 -19.87 -0.82
N LEU A 196 -9.35 -18.74 -0.50
CA LEU A 196 -10.30 -18.66 0.62
C LEU A 196 -11.49 -19.59 0.43
N GLU A 197 -11.99 -19.74 -0.79
CA GLU A 197 -13.11 -20.64 -1.10
C GLU A 197 -12.70 -22.12 -0.93
N ARG A 198 -11.46 -22.49 -1.30
CA ARG A 198 -10.93 -23.85 -1.07
C ARG A 198 -10.70 -24.13 0.41
N THR A 199 -10.19 -23.15 1.16
CA THR A 199 -9.80 -23.32 2.56
C THR A 199 -11.00 -23.28 3.51
N PHE A 200 -11.94 -22.37 3.29
CA PHE A 200 -13.06 -22.11 4.22
C PHE A 200 -14.43 -22.53 3.68
N GLY A 201 -14.52 -22.95 2.42
CA GLY A 201 -15.71 -23.52 1.81
C GLY A 201 -16.97 -22.68 2.03
N GLU A 202 -17.97 -23.25 2.72
CA GLU A 202 -19.28 -22.64 2.94
C GLU A 202 -19.23 -21.36 3.79
N VAL A 203 -18.27 -21.25 4.73
CA VAL A 203 -18.09 -20.05 5.54
C VAL A 203 -17.73 -18.85 4.65
N TYR A 204 -16.81 -19.05 3.71
CA TYR A 204 -16.43 -18.01 2.76
C TYR A 204 -17.56 -17.68 1.78
N ARG A 205 -18.30 -18.69 1.27
CA ARG A 205 -19.44 -18.48 0.36
C ARG A 205 -20.54 -17.62 1.00
N ARG A 206 -20.86 -17.85 2.28
CA ARG A 206 -21.82 -17.02 3.04
C ARG A 206 -21.32 -15.58 3.22
N TYR A 207 -20.05 -15.38 3.51
CA TYR A 207 -19.44 -14.05 3.58
C TYR A 207 -19.50 -13.34 2.21
N ARG A 208 -19.11 -14.02 1.14
CA ARG A 208 -19.13 -13.52 -0.25
C ARG A 208 -20.54 -13.13 -0.72
N ALA A 209 -21.57 -13.82 -0.27
CA ALA A 209 -22.97 -13.50 -0.61
C ALA A 209 -23.45 -12.19 0.05
N ARG A 210 -22.91 -11.83 1.22
CA ARG A 210 -23.31 -10.64 1.98
C ARG A 210 -22.49 -9.39 1.66
N VAL A 211 -21.21 -9.55 1.32
CA VAL A 211 -20.28 -8.45 1.16
C VAL A 211 -19.76 -8.38 -0.27
N ARG A 212 -19.82 -7.19 -0.87
CA ARG A 212 -19.35 -6.98 -2.24
C ARG A 212 -17.82 -7.07 -2.33
N ARG A 213 -17.31 -7.32 -3.54
CA ARG A 213 -15.86 -7.37 -3.79
C ARG A 213 -15.22 -6.01 -3.60
N TRP A 214 -15.89 -4.95 -4.07
CA TRP A 214 -15.44 -3.56 -3.96
C TRP A 214 -16.43 -2.74 -3.13
N LEU A 215 -17.25 -1.92 -3.72
CA LEU A 215 -18.30 -1.08 -3.08
C LEU A 215 -19.67 -1.41 -3.63
#